data_c9ce54515e3158b95b7f48b1ff5d9808
#
_entry.id   c9ce54515e3158b95b7f48b1ff5d9808
#
_cell.length_a   1.000
_cell.length_b   1.000
_cell.length_c   1.000
_cell.angle_alpha   90.00
_cell.angle_beta   90.00
_cell.angle_gamma   90.00
#
_symmetry.space_group_name_H-M   'P 1'
#
loop_
_entity.id
_entity.type
_entity.pdbx_description
1 polymer ?
#
loop_
_entity_poly.entity_id
_entity_poly.type
_entity_poly.pdbx_seq_one_letter_code
_entity_poly.pdbx_strand_id
1 'polypeptide(L)'
;MRPAPGAARPVAPEVVAPPPVAPQVLERVEAREPLSPIGRAHAPSEGPPKETILHRPLVVAAGEFGSGGYRVVLAGVRPTPAGETCGSGDASWPCGVHARTAFRNWLRGRALACVVPPAPPAAPVTTPCRLGGQDAGAWLVGQGWARADPADLRYAALEEEARKAGRGLHGAAPAALAPFAVTVPEAGADPAADGDPPSPGPASADPSGAAPSGG
;
A
#
# COMPACT_ATOMS: atom_id res chain seq x y z
N MET A 1 -21.16 10.19 -50.60
CA MET A 1 -20.22 9.34 -51.36
C MET A 1 -18.88 9.34 -50.65
N ARG A 2 -18.44 8.20 -50.08
CA ARG A 2 -17.09 8.05 -49.49
C ARG A 2 -16.14 7.71 -50.62
N PRO A 3 -14.95 8.36 -50.71
CA PRO A 3 -13.92 7.95 -51.66
C PRO A 3 -13.44 6.54 -51.33
N ALA A 4 -13.23 5.73 -52.36
CA ALA A 4 -12.67 4.39 -52.23
C ALA A 4 -11.24 4.45 -51.65
N PRO A 5 -10.81 3.50 -50.77
CA PRO A 5 -9.44 3.44 -50.28
C PRO A 5 -8.49 3.19 -51.45
N GLY A 6 -7.53 4.11 -51.63
CA GLY A 6 -6.48 3.98 -52.63
C GLY A 6 -5.68 2.70 -52.40
N ALA A 7 -5.47 1.91 -53.44
CA ALA A 7 -4.64 0.71 -53.39
C ALA A 7 -3.21 1.09 -52.94
N ALA A 8 -2.71 0.39 -51.92
CA ALA A 8 -1.32 0.55 -51.48
C ALA A 8 -0.36 0.20 -52.62
N ARG A 9 0.65 1.06 -52.89
CA ARG A 9 1.67 0.78 -53.88
C ARG A 9 2.50 -0.44 -53.44
N PRO A 10 2.68 -1.47 -54.26
CA PRO A 10 3.60 -2.56 -53.96
C PRO A 10 5.02 -2.01 -53.91
N VAL A 11 5.71 -2.20 -52.77
CA VAL A 11 7.15 -1.91 -52.66
C VAL A 11 7.88 -3.13 -53.19
N ALA A 12 8.69 -2.96 -54.23
CA ALA A 12 9.48 -4.05 -54.80
C ALA A 12 10.50 -4.53 -53.79
N PRO A 13 10.48 -5.79 -53.36
CA PRO A 13 11.36 -6.31 -52.29
C PRO A 13 12.86 -6.21 -52.61
N GLU A 14 13.24 -6.23 -53.87
CA GLU A 14 14.63 -6.10 -54.35
C GLU A 14 15.27 -4.73 -54.10
N VAL A 15 14.47 -3.68 -53.89
CA VAL A 15 14.97 -2.32 -53.65
C VAL A 15 15.28 -2.10 -52.15
N VAL A 16 14.76 -2.95 -51.25
CA VAL A 16 14.87 -2.78 -49.81
C VAL A 16 15.89 -3.73 -49.17
N ALA A 17 16.25 -4.82 -49.86
CA ALA A 17 17.21 -5.78 -49.31
C ALA A 17 18.67 -5.24 -49.45
N PRO A 18 19.40 -5.05 -48.34
CA PRO A 18 20.82 -4.72 -48.43
C PRO A 18 21.59 -5.87 -49.08
N PRO A 19 22.67 -5.58 -49.79
CA PRO A 19 23.48 -6.63 -50.38
C PRO A 19 24.00 -7.60 -49.32
N PRO A 20 24.09 -8.91 -49.59
CA PRO A 20 24.61 -9.87 -48.63
C PRO A 20 26.09 -9.57 -48.38
N VAL A 21 26.41 -9.23 -47.12
CA VAL A 21 27.80 -8.99 -46.68
C VAL A 21 28.31 -10.28 -46.05
N ALA A 22 29.39 -10.86 -46.57
CA ALA A 22 29.99 -12.05 -45.99
C ALA A 22 30.63 -11.70 -44.62
N PRO A 23 30.28 -12.38 -43.53
CA PRO A 23 30.74 -12.02 -42.18
C PRO A 23 32.25 -12.04 -41.99
N GLN A 24 32.97 -12.87 -42.79
CA GLN A 24 34.44 -13.01 -42.77
C GLN A 24 35.20 -11.80 -43.36
N VAL A 25 34.49 -10.89 -44.02
CA VAL A 25 35.09 -9.66 -44.62
C VAL A 25 34.92 -8.45 -43.70
N LEU A 26 34.19 -8.62 -42.61
CA LEU A 26 33.92 -7.53 -41.68
C LEU A 26 35.06 -7.42 -40.66
N GLU A 27 35.96 -6.48 -40.87
CA GLU A 27 36.94 -6.09 -39.86
C GLU A 27 36.36 -5.07 -38.89
N ARG A 28 36.51 -5.31 -37.62
CA ARG A 28 36.04 -4.36 -36.57
C ARG A 28 37.00 -3.19 -36.52
N VAL A 29 36.58 -2.06 -37.05
CA VAL A 29 37.32 -0.80 -36.96
C VAL A 29 36.95 -0.15 -35.62
N GLU A 30 37.95 0.48 -34.97
CA GLU A 30 37.70 1.26 -33.76
C GLU A 30 36.65 2.36 -34.00
N ALA A 31 35.80 2.59 -33.01
CA ALA A 31 34.75 3.60 -33.08
C ALA A 31 35.42 4.99 -33.28
N ARG A 32 34.98 5.71 -34.29
CA ARG A 32 35.41 7.11 -34.51
C ARG A 32 34.95 7.97 -33.34
N GLU A 33 35.76 8.95 -32.97
CA GLU A 33 35.27 10.01 -32.07
C GLU A 33 34.05 10.70 -32.68
N PRO A 34 33.02 10.98 -31.85
CA PRO A 34 31.82 11.70 -32.29
C PRO A 34 32.18 13.04 -32.89
N LEU A 35 31.72 13.30 -34.11
CA LEU A 35 31.98 14.55 -34.86
C LEU A 35 31.24 15.75 -34.26
N SER A 36 30.33 15.53 -33.32
CA SER A 36 29.56 16.59 -32.64
C SER A 36 29.41 16.30 -31.15
N PRO A 37 29.21 17.32 -30.31
CA PRO A 37 28.91 17.14 -28.86
C PRO A 37 27.68 16.26 -28.58
N ILE A 38 26.74 16.19 -29.53
CA ILE A 38 25.49 15.39 -29.41
C ILE A 38 25.80 13.89 -29.46
N GLY A 39 26.86 13.46 -30.16
CA GLY A 39 27.26 12.06 -30.22
C GLY A 39 28.16 11.59 -29.08
N ARG A 40 28.54 12.46 -28.17
CA ARG A 40 29.23 12.05 -26.94
C ARG A 40 28.26 11.48 -25.97
N ALA A 41 28.49 10.24 -25.51
CA ALA A 41 27.77 9.73 -24.37
C ALA A 41 27.96 10.73 -23.22
N HIS A 42 26.88 11.38 -22.79
CA HIS A 42 26.94 12.22 -21.60
C HIS A 42 27.35 11.30 -20.47
N ALA A 43 28.44 11.66 -19.77
CA ALA A 43 28.64 11.08 -18.43
C ALA A 43 27.32 11.21 -17.69
N PRO A 44 26.88 10.18 -16.92
CA PRO A 44 25.67 10.30 -16.14
C PRO A 44 25.78 11.60 -15.36
N SER A 45 25.05 12.64 -15.78
CA SER A 45 24.91 13.84 -14.97
C SER A 45 24.33 13.32 -13.66
N GLU A 46 24.94 13.66 -12.54
CA GLU A 46 24.29 13.55 -11.23
C GLU A 46 23.09 14.51 -11.25
N GLY A 47 22.10 14.15 -12.07
CA GLY A 47 20.79 14.79 -12.05
C GLY A 47 20.16 14.59 -10.69
N PRO A 48 19.14 15.38 -10.32
CA PRO A 48 18.43 15.17 -9.06
C PRO A 48 18.04 13.70 -8.96
N PRO A 49 18.13 13.09 -7.76
CA PRO A 49 17.86 11.67 -7.55
C PRO A 49 16.52 11.32 -8.16
N LYS A 50 16.49 10.31 -9.04
CA LYS A 50 15.27 9.92 -9.76
C LYS A 50 14.27 9.33 -8.79
N GLU A 51 13.05 9.86 -8.81
CA GLU A 51 11.93 9.26 -8.10
C GLU A 51 11.54 7.93 -8.78
N THR A 52 11.35 6.92 -7.97
CA THR A 52 10.84 5.60 -8.37
C THR A 52 9.38 5.48 -7.93
N ILE A 53 8.54 4.98 -8.82
CA ILE A 53 7.13 4.77 -8.50
C ILE A 53 6.95 3.42 -7.80
N LEU A 54 6.59 3.46 -6.55
CA LEU A 54 6.32 2.29 -5.72
C LEU A 54 4.82 1.97 -5.73
N HIS A 55 4.48 0.87 -6.41
CA HIS A 55 3.10 0.44 -6.60
C HIS A 55 2.59 -0.41 -5.43
N ARG A 56 1.28 -0.35 -5.16
CA ARG A 56 0.59 -1.18 -4.15
C ARG A 56 1.27 -1.17 -2.78
N PRO A 57 1.46 -0.01 -2.16
CA PRO A 57 2.10 0.07 -0.86
C PRO A 57 1.30 -0.69 0.21
N LEU A 58 1.98 -1.59 0.93
CA LEU A 58 1.45 -2.33 2.07
C LEU A 58 1.84 -1.59 3.35
N VAL A 59 0.90 -0.90 3.94
CA VAL A 59 1.14 -0.09 5.16
C VAL A 59 1.34 -1.01 6.37
N VAL A 60 2.50 -0.92 7.00
CA VAL A 60 2.87 -1.61 8.24
C VAL A 60 2.54 -0.74 9.45
N ALA A 61 2.96 0.52 9.41
CA ALA A 61 2.71 1.53 10.43
C ALA A 61 2.40 2.89 9.76
N ALA A 62 1.86 3.84 10.47
CA ALA A 62 1.72 5.19 9.92
C ALA A 62 3.11 5.82 9.76
N GLY A 63 3.58 5.93 8.53
CA GLY A 63 4.93 6.36 8.17
C GLY A 63 5.88 5.23 7.75
N GLU A 64 5.41 3.97 7.74
CA GLU A 64 6.19 2.83 7.23
C GLU A 64 5.33 1.94 6.33
N PHE A 65 5.90 1.52 5.19
CA PHE A 65 5.23 0.63 4.24
C PHE A 65 6.22 -0.23 3.45
N GLY A 66 5.72 -1.34 2.90
CA GLY A 66 6.44 -2.20 1.97
C GLY A 66 5.90 -2.06 0.55
N SER A 67 6.77 -2.09 -0.46
CA SER A 67 6.38 -2.11 -1.88
C SER A 67 7.52 -2.62 -2.75
N GLY A 68 7.25 -3.57 -3.65
CA GLY A 68 8.25 -4.04 -4.62
C GLY A 68 9.55 -4.57 -4.00
N GLY A 69 9.49 -5.17 -2.81
CA GLY A 69 10.67 -5.64 -2.06
C GLY A 69 11.31 -4.56 -1.18
N TYR A 70 10.99 -3.29 -1.33
CA TYR A 70 11.46 -2.22 -0.45
C TYR A 70 10.67 -2.19 0.86
N ARG A 71 11.37 -1.92 1.95
CA ARG A 71 10.81 -1.42 3.21
C ARG A 71 11.14 0.06 3.30
N VAL A 72 10.12 0.91 3.34
CA VAL A 72 10.27 2.36 3.31
C VAL A 72 9.78 2.97 4.61
N VAL A 73 10.61 3.80 5.21
CA VAL A 73 10.28 4.71 6.31
C VAL A 73 10.29 6.13 5.76
N LEU A 74 9.23 6.89 6.03
CA LEU A 74 9.16 8.27 5.55
C LEU A 74 10.17 9.16 6.29
N ALA A 75 11.00 9.86 5.54
CA ALA A 75 11.98 10.79 6.11
C ALA A 75 11.31 11.93 6.86
N GLY A 76 11.89 12.33 8.00
CA GLY A 76 11.35 13.39 8.87
C GLY A 76 10.13 12.98 9.68
N VAL A 77 9.76 11.70 9.65
CA VAL A 77 8.60 11.15 10.37
C VAL A 77 9.07 10.07 11.34
N ARG A 78 8.59 10.12 12.57
CA ARG A 78 8.65 8.99 13.49
C ARG A 78 7.38 8.14 13.28
N PRO A 79 7.50 6.95 12.71
CA PRO A 79 6.34 6.10 12.46
C PRO A 79 5.58 5.77 13.73
N THR A 80 4.24 5.70 13.62
CA THR A 80 3.37 5.27 14.71
C THR A 80 3.08 3.78 14.54
N PRO A 81 3.61 2.91 15.44
CA PRO A 81 3.35 1.48 15.40
C PRO A 81 1.86 1.15 15.52
N ALA A 82 1.41 0.09 14.86
CA ALA A 82 0.00 -0.33 14.93
C ALA A 82 -0.47 -0.69 16.35
N GLY A 83 0.44 -1.12 17.23
CA GLY A 83 0.13 -1.46 18.62
C GLY A 83 0.15 -0.27 19.57
N GLU A 84 0.39 0.96 19.09
CA GLU A 84 0.42 2.14 19.97
C GLU A 84 -0.97 2.49 20.50
N THR A 85 -1.02 2.83 21.80
CA THR A 85 -2.21 3.32 22.48
C THR A 85 -2.02 4.76 22.90
N CYS A 86 -3.06 5.56 22.81
CA CYS A 86 -3.11 6.96 23.20
C CYS A 86 -4.14 7.19 24.30
N GLY A 87 -4.02 8.30 25.02
CA GLY A 87 -4.85 8.58 26.18
C GLY A 87 -4.36 7.88 27.43
N SER A 88 -5.13 7.93 28.52
CA SER A 88 -4.79 7.32 29.80
C SER A 88 -6.04 6.77 30.47
N GLY A 89 -5.87 5.72 31.28
CA GLY A 89 -6.97 5.09 31.99
C GLY A 89 -8.10 4.67 31.05
N ASP A 90 -9.34 4.97 31.46
CA ASP A 90 -10.56 4.62 30.70
C ASP A 90 -10.69 5.36 29.35
N ALA A 91 -9.91 6.43 29.14
CA ALA A 91 -9.85 7.15 27.88
C ALA A 91 -8.76 6.62 26.93
N SER A 92 -8.14 5.48 27.25
CA SER A 92 -7.14 4.83 26.39
C SER A 92 -7.80 4.24 25.14
N TRP A 93 -7.14 4.43 23.97
CA TRP A 93 -7.65 3.93 22.70
C TRP A 93 -6.51 3.50 21.74
N PRO A 94 -6.75 2.56 20.81
CA PRO A 94 -5.74 2.00 19.93
C PRO A 94 -5.39 2.94 18.77
N CYS A 95 -4.76 4.07 19.08
CA CYS A 95 -4.46 5.12 18.11
C CYS A 95 -3.54 4.64 16.97
N GLY A 96 -2.64 3.68 17.21
CA GLY A 96 -1.76 3.14 16.19
C GLY A 96 -2.51 2.39 15.09
N VAL A 97 -3.57 1.63 15.43
CA VAL A 97 -4.45 0.98 14.45
C VAL A 97 -5.15 2.03 13.59
N HIS A 98 -5.64 3.10 14.23
CA HIS A 98 -6.31 4.21 13.53
C HIS A 98 -5.37 4.96 12.63
N ALA A 99 -4.17 5.28 13.09
CA ALA A 99 -3.13 5.94 12.32
C ALA A 99 -2.75 5.12 11.06
N ARG A 100 -2.52 3.81 11.23
CA ARG A 100 -2.27 2.90 10.11
C ARG A 100 -3.44 2.86 9.13
N THR A 101 -4.67 2.80 9.63
CA THR A 101 -5.88 2.76 8.80
C THR A 101 -6.07 4.07 8.04
N ALA A 102 -5.86 5.21 8.70
CA ALA A 102 -5.91 6.52 8.08
C ALA A 102 -4.90 6.64 6.93
N PHE A 103 -3.67 6.17 7.14
CA PHE A 103 -2.65 6.17 6.10
C PHE A 103 -3.03 5.26 4.92
N ARG A 104 -3.52 4.05 5.16
CA ARG A 104 -4.04 3.15 4.10
C ARG A 104 -5.17 3.81 3.31
N ASN A 105 -6.10 4.44 3.99
CA ASN A 105 -7.25 5.10 3.36
C ASN A 105 -6.82 6.31 2.53
N TRP A 106 -5.82 7.07 3.00
CA TRP A 106 -5.27 8.18 2.22
C TRP A 106 -4.57 7.70 0.95
N LEU A 107 -3.79 6.62 1.04
CA LEU A 107 -3.13 6.00 -0.11
C LEU A 107 -4.13 5.42 -1.09
N ARG A 108 -5.21 4.80 -0.65
CA ARG A 108 -6.24 4.15 -1.49
C ARG A 108 -5.64 3.22 -2.56
N GLY A 109 -4.55 2.53 -2.24
CA GLY A 109 -3.83 1.66 -3.18
C GLY A 109 -3.07 2.38 -4.30
N ARG A 110 -3.03 3.72 -4.28
CA ARG A 110 -2.25 4.51 -5.26
C ARG A 110 -0.75 4.34 -5.02
N ALA A 111 0.02 4.52 -6.09
CA ALA A 111 1.48 4.46 -6.04
C ALA A 111 2.08 5.73 -5.43
N LEU A 112 3.20 5.54 -4.73
CA LEU A 112 4.01 6.62 -4.15
C LEU A 112 5.26 6.84 -5.01
N ALA A 113 5.61 8.08 -5.27
CA ALA A 113 6.89 8.48 -5.85
C ALA A 113 7.89 8.69 -4.71
N CYS A 114 8.94 7.87 -4.66
CA CYS A 114 9.97 7.88 -3.61
C CYS A 114 11.36 7.83 -4.23
N VAL A 115 12.35 8.42 -3.56
CA VAL A 115 13.75 8.31 -3.96
C VAL A 115 14.36 7.07 -3.32
N VAL A 116 14.48 5.98 -4.07
CA VAL A 116 15.03 4.72 -3.57
C VAL A 116 16.19 4.23 -4.44
N PRO A 117 17.12 3.42 -3.90
CA PRO A 117 18.18 2.81 -4.70
C PRO A 117 17.59 1.91 -5.80
N PRO A 118 18.36 1.60 -6.87
CA PRO A 118 17.89 0.79 -8.00
C PRO A 118 17.42 -0.61 -7.62
N ALA A 119 17.96 -1.19 -6.55
CA ALA A 119 17.57 -2.50 -6.03
C ALA A 119 17.19 -2.39 -4.54
N PRO A 120 16.19 -3.18 -4.09
CA PRO A 120 15.79 -3.19 -2.68
C PRO A 120 16.93 -3.65 -1.76
N PRO A 121 17.36 -2.84 -0.79
CA PRO A 121 18.35 -3.25 0.19
C PRO A 121 17.73 -4.12 1.29
N ALA A 122 18.55 -4.82 2.05
CA ALA A 122 18.10 -5.61 3.20
C ALA A 122 17.56 -4.72 4.35
N ALA A 123 18.14 -3.53 4.54
CA ALA A 123 17.71 -2.56 5.53
C ALA A 123 16.56 -1.67 5.00
N PRO A 124 15.71 -1.12 5.88
CA PRO A 124 14.72 -0.13 5.50
C PRO A 124 15.36 1.12 4.89
N VAL A 125 14.70 1.68 3.88
CA VAL A 125 15.11 2.93 3.23
C VAL A 125 14.34 4.09 3.85
N THR A 126 15.05 5.03 4.46
CA THR A 126 14.44 6.29 4.92
C THR A 126 14.49 7.31 3.79
N THR A 127 13.32 7.73 3.30
CA THR A 127 13.24 8.60 2.11
C THR A 127 11.95 9.41 2.10
N PRO A 128 11.96 10.63 1.52
CA PRO A 128 10.72 11.34 1.25
C PRO A 128 9.93 10.64 0.15
N CYS A 129 8.61 10.61 0.32
CA CYS A 129 7.68 10.07 -0.67
C CYS A 129 6.53 11.03 -0.93
N ARG A 130 6.01 11.02 -2.15
CA ARG A 130 4.92 11.89 -2.59
C ARG A 130 3.79 11.08 -3.23
N LEU A 131 2.57 11.48 -2.95
CA LEU A 131 1.37 10.94 -3.56
C LEU A 131 0.74 12.02 -4.44
N GLY A 132 0.92 11.94 -5.76
CA GLY A 132 0.37 12.92 -6.68
C GLY A 132 0.80 14.36 -6.35
N GLY A 133 2.06 14.57 -5.99
CA GLY A 133 2.59 15.89 -5.64
C GLY A 133 2.48 16.26 -4.16
N GLN A 134 1.64 15.60 -3.37
CA GLN A 134 1.51 15.83 -1.93
C GLN A 134 2.55 15.03 -1.14
N ASP A 135 3.28 15.68 -0.25
CA ASP A 135 4.25 15.04 0.64
C ASP A 135 3.53 14.15 1.66
N ALA A 136 3.93 12.86 1.71
CA ALA A 136 3.31 11.86 2.56
C ALA A 136 3.61 12.08 4.05
N GLY A 137 4.83 12.53 4.37
CA GLY A 137 5.24 12.85 5.74
C GLY A 137 4.49 14.07 6.26
N ALA A 138 4.43 15.14 5.47
CA ALA A 138 3.69 16.36 5.81
C ALA A 138 2.21 16.06 6.08
N TRP A 139 1.59 15.21 5.24
CA TRP A 139 0.21 14.80 5.45
C TRP A 139 0.01 14.06 6.76
N LEU A 140 0.86 13.04 7.03
CA LEU A 140 0.76 12.23 8.25
C LEU A 140 0.91 13.07 9.52
N VAL A 141 1.94 13.91 9.57
CA VAL A 141 2.22 14.75 10.74
C VAL A 141 1.15 15.84 10.90
N GLY A 142 0.76 16.50 9.81
CA GLY A 142 -0.28 17.53 9.85
C GLY A 142 -1.67 17.03 10.24
N GLN A 143 -1.98 15.74 9.95
CA GLN A 143 -3.19 15.08 10.44
C GLN A 143 -3.02 14.47 11.84
N GLY A 144 -1.83 14.54 12.41
CA GLY A 144 -1.51 14.00 13.73
C GLY A 144 -1.46 12.47 13.77
N TRP A 145 -1.28 11.78 12.64
CA TRP A 145 -1.20 10.32 12.58
C TRP A 145 0.22 9.77 12.73
N ALA A 146 1.20 10.65 12.73
CA ALA A 146 2.59 10.35 13.09
C ALA A 146 3.23 11.58 13.74
N ARG A 147 4.35 11.38 14.43
CA ARG A 147 5.12 12.48 15.03
C ARG A 147 6.21 12.93 14.07
N ALA A 148 6.60 14.19 14.15
CA ALA A 148 7.83 14.67 13.50
C ALA A 148 9.05 14.00 14.12
N ASP A 149 10.07 13.74 13.30
CA ASP A 149 11.35 13.28 13.80
C ASP A 149 12.07 14.45 14.48
N PRO A 150 12.46 14.35 15.76
CA PRO A 150 13.13 15.44 16.46
C PRO A 150 14.52 15.78 15.87
N ALA A 151 15.12 14.86 15.11
CA ALA A 151 16.36 15.10 14.39
C ALA A 151 16.16 15.82 13.04
N ASP A 152 14.92 15.88 12.55
CA ASP A 152 14.58 16.51 11.27
C ASP A 152 13.40 17.46 11.44
N LEU A 153 13.68 18.73 11.57
CA LEU A 153 12.70 19.77 11.92
C LEU A 153 11.70 20.13 10.81
N ARG A 154 11.77 19.48 9.64
CA ARG A 154 10.92 19.82 8.47
C ARG A 154 9.41 19.82 8.76
N TYR A 155 8.95 19.00 9.69
CA TYR A 155 7.54 18.89 10.05
C TYR A 155 7.19 19.34 11.46
N ALA A 156 8.14 19.92 12.20
CA ALA A 156 7.94 20.34 13.58
C ALA A 156 6.76 21.32 13.73
N ALA A 157 6.63 22.29 12.81
CA ALA A 157 5.52 23.24 12.82
C ALA A 157 4.17 22.55 12.57
N LEU A 158 4.11 21.57 11.67
CA LEU A 158 2.90 20.80 11.38
C LEU A 158 2.47 19.95 12.57
N GLU A 159 3.42 19.36 13.31
CA GLU A 159 3.11 18.62 14.53
C GLU A 159 2.54 19.54 15.61
N GLU A 160 3.12 20.72 15.78
CA GLU A 160 2.63 21.70 16.76
C GLU A 160 1.21 22.16 16.43
N GLU A 161 0.90 22.41 15.16
CA GLU A 161 -0.46 22.70 14.69
C GLU A 161 -1.42 21.52 14.94
N ALA A 162 -1.00 20.29 14.64
CA ALA A 162 -1.79 19.08 14.88
C ALA A 162 -2.08 18.90 16.38
N ARG A 163 -1.08 19.15 17.24
CA ARG A 163 -1.20 19.09 18.70
C ARG A 163 -2.18 20.15 19.23
N LYS A 164 -2.04 21.41 18.80
CA LYS A 164 -2.96 22.49 19.19
C LYS A 164 -4.40 22.23 18.77
N ALA A 165 -4.58 21.61 17.59
CA ALA A 165 -5.88 21.26 17.07
C ALA A 165 -6.43 19.93 17.61
N GLY A 166 -5.70 19.20 18.45
CA GLY A 166 -6.10 17.89 18.98
C GLY A 166 -6.34 16.86 17.90
N ARG A 167 -5.53 16.83 16.82
CA ARG A 167 -5.72 15.89 15.71
C ARG A 167 -5.03 14.56 15.99
N GLY A 168 -5.64 13.48 15.52
CA GLY A 168 -5.04 12.15 15.52
C GLY A 168 -4.55 11.70 16.89
N LEU A 169 -3.26 11.42 17.05
CA LEU A 169 -2.61 10.97 18.27
C LEU A 169 -2.69 11.98 19.43
N HIS A 170 -2.92 13.24 19.12
CA HIS A 170 -2.96 14.35 20.08
C HIS A 170 -4.38 14.64 20.59
N GLY A 171 -5.38 13.94 20.07
CA GLY A 171 -6.79 14.13 20.42
C GLY A 171 -7.38 12.98 21.23
N ALA A 172 -8.67 13.13 21.55
CA ALA A 172 -9.46 12.06 22.13
C ALA A 172 -9.76 10.95 21.09
N ALA A 173 -10.19 9.79 21.58
CA ALA A 173 -10.66 8.72 20.72
C ALA A 173 -11.75 9.22 19.74
N PRO A 174 -11.70 8.85 18.45
CA PRO A 174 -12.77 9.16 17.53
C PRO A 174 -14.12 8.62 18.04
N ALA A 175 -15.19 9.42 17.87
CA ALA A 175 -16.54 9.05 18.34
C ALA A 175 -17.04 7.69 17.80
N ALA A 176 -16.56 7.25 16.64
CA ALA A 176 -16.88 5.93 16.08
C ALA A 176 -16.33 4.75 16.90
N LEU A 177 -15.50 5.01 17.92
CA LEU A 177 -14.99 4.00 18.86
C LEU A 177 -15.75 3.98 20.19
N ALA A 178 -16.71 4.86 20.38
CA ALA A 178 -17.62 4.70 21.51
C ALA A 178 -18.19 3.27 21.43
N PRO A 179 -18.13 2.47 22.52
CA PRO A 179 -18.68 1.14 22.50
C PRO A 179 -20.12 1.25 22.01
N PHE A 180 -20.47 0.51 20.98
CA PHE A 180 -21.87 0.31 20.66
C PHE A 180 -22.47 -0.26 21.94
N ALA A 181 -23.24 0.53 22.66
CA ALA A 181 -24.10 0.01 23.68
C ALA A 181 -25.09 -0.91 22.94
N VAL A 182 -24.75 -2.19 22.85
CA VAL A 182 -25.72 -3.21 22.46
C VAL A 182 -26.68 -3.25 23.65
N THR A 183 -27.72 -2.44 23.54
CA THR A 183 -28.93 -2.65 24.37
C THR A 183 -29.45 -4.00 23.88
N VAL A 184 -29.02 -5.07 24.52
CA VAL A 184 -29.74 -6.35 24.45
C VAL A 184 -31.11 -6.03 25.01
N PRO A 185 -32.19 -6.07 24.20
CA PRO A 185 -33.54 -5.98 24.80
C PRO A 185 -33.59 -7.13 25.78
N GLU A 186 -33.81 -6.78 27.04
CA GLU A 186 -34.09 -7.75 28.10
C GLU A 186 -35.25 -8.56 27.56
N ALA A 187 -34.98 -9.85 27.26
CA ALA A 187 -36.02 -10.79 26.84
C ALA A 187 -37.08 -10.74 27.90
N GLY A 188 -38.21 -10.13 27.55
CA GLY A 188 -39.37 -10.07 28.45
C GLY A 188 -39.65 -11.46 28.98
N ALA A 189 -39.69 -11.57 30.29
CA ALA A 189 -40.15 -12.78 30.95
C ALA A 189 -41.52 -13.14 30.38
N ASP A 190 -41.56 -14.23 29.61
CA ASP A 190 -42.83 -14.83 29.20
C ASP A 190 -43.62 -15.18 30.47
N PRO A 191 -44.86 -14.75 30.58
CA PRO A 191 -45.72 -15.24 31.66
C PRO A 191 -45.93 -16.73 31.45
N ALA A 192 -45.71 -17.49 32.53
CA ALA A 192 -45.91 -18.94 32.63
C ALA A 192 -47.20 -19.37 31.93
N ALA A 193 -47.05 -20.12 30.85
CA ALA A 193 -48.14 -20.92 30.31
C ALA A 193 -48.12 -22.28 31.04
N ASP A 194 -49.07 -22.47 31.93
CA ASP A 194 -49.49 -23.78 32.43
C ASP A 194 -49.88 -24.64 31.22
N GLY A 195 -49.12 -25.63 30.94
CA GLY A 195 -49.32 -26.60 29.88
C GLY A 195 -48.83 -27.98 30.29
N ASP A 196 -49.80 -28.83 30.60
CA ASP A 196 -49.76 -30.26 30.91
C ASP A 196 -48.69 -31.04 30.14
N PRO A 197 -47.99 -32.01 30.79
CA PRO A 197 -47.01 -32.83 30.11
C PRO A 197 -47.67 -33.91 29.23
N PRO A 198 -47.23 -34.11 27.97
CA PRO A 198 -47.75 -35.21 27.15
C PRO A 198 -47.21 -36.55 27.63
N SER A 199 -48.12 -37.52 27.74
CA SER A 199 -47.92 -38.92 28.05
C SER A 199 -46.93 -39.61 27.13
N PRO A 200 -46.13 -40.59 27.63
CA PRO A 200 -45.23 -41.37 26.83
C PRO A 200 -45.93 -42.40 25.95
N GLY A 201 -45.77 -42.30 24.63
CA GLY A 201 -46.17 -43.36 23.66
C GLY A 201 -45.15 -44.51 23.59
N PRO A 202 -45.58 -45.70 23.14
CA PRO A 202 -44.86 -46.95 23.36
C PRO A 202 -43.63 -47.11 22.44
N ALA A 203 -42.66 -47.82 23.01
CA ALA A 203 -41.44 -48.28 22.39
C ALA A 203 -41.70 -49.23 21.18
N SER A 204 -41.02 -48.96 20.09
CA SER A 204 -40.90 -49.99 19.01
C SER A 204 -39.44 -50.36 18.83
N ALA A 205 -39.29 -51.67 18.82
CA ALA A 205 -38.10 -52.47 18.91
C ALA A 205 -37.15 -52.32 17.68
N ASP A 206 -35.89 -52.53 18.01
CA ASP A 206 -34.79 -52.95 17.13
C ASP A 206 -35.11 -54.20 16.31
N PRO A 207 -34.54 -54.43 15.14
CA PRO A 207 -33.46 -55.41 15.16
C PRO A 207 -32.26 -55.13 14.24
N SER A 208 -31.11 -55.41 14.82
CA SER A 208 -29.94 -56.13 14.33
C SER A 208 -29.73 -56.29 12.81
N GLY A 209 -28.50 -56.05 12.39
CA GLY A 209 -27.97 -56.68 11.16
C GLY A 209 -26.58 -56.21 10.72
N ALA A 210 -25.57 -56.88 11.30
CA ALA A 210 -24.38 -57.43 10.63
C ALA A 210 -23.47 -56.53 9.76
N ALA A 211 -22.21 -56.43 10.15
CA ALA A 211 -21.04 -56.34 9.29
C ALA A 211 -20.85 -57.59 8.45
N PRO A 212 -20.07 -57.57 7.34
CA PRO A 212 -18.65 -57.87 7.48
C PRO A 212 -17.67 -57.15 6.55
N SER A 213 -16.45 -57.10 7.01
CA SER A 213 -15.10 -57.29 6.48
C SER A 213 -14.86 -57.38 4.94
N GLY A 214 -13.77 -56.79 4.51
CA GLY A 214 -12.85 -57.43 3.60
C GLY A 214 -12.45 -56.64 2.37
N GLY A 215 -11.13 -56.43 2.21
CA GLY A 215 -10.49 -56.06 0.98
C GLY A 215 -9.49 -54.93 1.10
#